data_2ab711447aaa91af2ff34d2618065e5c
#
_entry.id   2ab711447aaa91af2ff34d2618065e5c
#
_cell.length_a   1.000
_cell.length_b   1.000
_cell.length_c   1.000
_cell.angle_alpha   90.00
_cell.angle_beta   90.00
_cell.angle_gamma   90.00
#
_symmetry.space_group_name_H-M   'P 1'
#
loop_
_entity.id
_entity.type
_entity.pdbx_description
1 polymer ?
#
loop_
_entity_poly.entity_id
_entity_poly.type
_entity_poly.pdbx_seq_one_letter_code
_entity_poly.pdbx_strand_id
1 'polypeptide(L)'
;MRVLGIEGTAWCASAALYDAETDTVLIESDPYEPDSGGIHPREAAEHMSEAIPEVVDAVLTAAEAEHGPDAIDAVAFSKGPGLGPCLRTVGTAARALAGALDVPLVGVNHMVAHLEIGRHRSGFENPVCLNASGANAHLLGYHDGRYRVLGETMDAGVGNAIDKFTRHVGWNHPGGPKVEAAAAEAAAEREPDAELLDLPYVVKGMDFSFSGISSAANDAFDDGVPVEEICFSLQEHVFAMLTEVAERALSLTGADELVLGGGVAQNDRLREMLATMCASRGADFHAPEPRFLRDNAGMIAVLGAEMAAAGDTISIDESAIDPNFRPDQVPVTWRDGDASIAAAESGRRGEGDADR
;
A
#
# COMPACT_ATOMS: atom_id res chain seq x y z
N MET A 1 -7.80 12.06 -20.17
CA MET A 1 -7.40 10.64 -20.28
C MET A 1 -8.05 9.87 -19.16
N ARG A 2 -8.74 8.78 -19.50
CA ARG A 2 -9.43 7.92 -18.54
C ARG A 2 -8.79 6.55 -18.51
N VAL A 3 -8.39 6.10 -17.32
CA VAL A 3 -7.68 4.84 -17.13
C VAL A 3 -8.48 3.91 -16.24
N LEU A 4 -8.71 2.70 -16.75
CA LEU A 4 -9.27 1.60 -15.97
C LEU A 4 -8.14 0.90 -15.21
N GLY A 5 -8.16 0.97 -13.87
CA GLY A 5 -7.26 0.26 -12.99
C GLY A 5 -7.84 -1.06 -12.52
N ILE A 6 -7.01 -2.09 -12.36
CA ILE A 6 -7.37 -3.39 -11.79
C ILE A 6 -6.35 -3.77 -10.71
N GLU A 7 -6.84 -4.00 -9.50
CA GLU A 7 -6.06 -4.43 -8.34
C GLU A 7 -6.57 -5.79 -7.84
N GLY A 8 -5.67 -6.62 -7.36
CA GLY A 8 -5.97 -7.91 -6.75
C GLY A 8 -4.68 -8.65 -6.39
N THR A 9 -3.81 -7.98 -5.64
CA THR A 9 -2.50 -8.53 -5.24
C THR A 9 -2.62 -9.59 -4.15
N ALA A 10 -3.64 -9.50 -3.29
CA ALA A 10 -3.80 -10.40 -2.15
C ALA A 10 -5.27 -10.70 -1.78
N TRP A 11 -5.96 -9.75 -1.15
CA TRP A 11 -7.25 -10.01 -0.48
C TRP A 11 -8.43 -9.23 -1.08
N CYS A 12 -8.16 -8.16 -1.83
CA CYS A 12 -9.20 -7.29 -2.36
C CYS A 12 -9.20 -7.33 -3.88
N ALA A 13 -10.30 -7.79 -4.48
CA ALA A 13 -10.58 -7.58 -5.88
C ALA A 13 -11.10 -6.15 -6.06
N SER A 14 -10.48 -5.35 -6.94
CA SER A 14 -10.93 -3.98 -7.14
C SER A 14 -10.73 -3.54 -8.59
N ALA A 15 -11.68 -2.73 -9.09
CA ALA A 15 -11.57 -1.99 -10.33
C ALA A 15 -11.83 -0.51 -10.07
N ALA A 16 -11.23 0.36 -10.87
CA ALA A 16 -11.44 1.80 -10.75
C ALA A 16 -11.35 2.49 -12.11
N LEU A 17 -12.14 3.56 -12.28
CA LEU A 17 -11.95 4.52 -13.35
C LEU A 17 -11.35 5.80 -12.78
N TYR A 18 -10.23 6.22 -13.33
CA TYR A 18 -9.66 7.53 -13.06
C TYR A 18 -9.80 8.42 -14.31
N ASP A 19 -10.39 9.59 -14.15
CA ASP A 19 -10.42 10.63 -15.17
C ASP A 19 -9.42 11.75 -14.80
N ALA A 20 -8.33 11.83 -15.56
CA ALA A 20 -7.26 12.80 -15.32
C ALA A 20 -7.66 14.25 -15.68
N GLU A 21 -8.75 14.48 -16.41
CA GLU A 21 -9.22 15.82 -16.71
C GLU A 21 -9.96 16.45 -15.52
N THR A 22 -10.70 15.65 -14.78
CA THR A 22 -11.50 16.10 -13.62
C THR A 22 -10.90 15.70 -12.28
N ASP A 23 -9.81 14.94 -12.27
CA ASP A 23 -9.19 14.31 -11.06
C ASP A 23 -10.21 13.49 -10.24
N THR A 24 -11.09 12.77 -10.92
CA THR A 24 -12.12 11.96 -10.28
C THR A 24 -11.77 10.48 -10.34
N VAL A 25 -12.05 9.76 -9.24
CA VAL A 25 -11.82 8.32 -9.13
C VAL A 25 -13.10 7.64 -8.67
N LEU A 26 -13.66 6.79 -9.53
CA LEU A 26 -14.68 5.81 -9.17
C LEU A 26 -13.96 4.50 -8.78
N ILE A 27 -14.32 3.88 -7.65
CA ILE A 27 -13.72 2.62 -7.18
C ILE A 27 -14.84 1.66 -6.81
N GLU A 28 -14.74 0.45 -7.35
CA GLU A 28 -15.53 -0.72 -6.93
C GLU A 28 -14.60 -1.78 -6.37
N SER A 29 -15.00 -2.41 -5.25
CA SER A 29 -14.16 -3.37 -4.55
C SER A 29 -14.98 -4.47 -3.90
N ASP A 30 -14.44 -5.69 -3.96
CA ASP A 30 -14.97 -6.88 -3.31
C ASP A 30 -13.84 -7.56 -2.51
N PRO A 31 -13.82 -7.39 -1.17
CA PRO A 31 -12.77 -7.96 -0.32
C PRO A 31 -13.05 -9.43 0.01
N TYR A 32 -11.99 -10.25 -0.03
CA TYR A 32 -11.99 -11.61 0.50
C TYR A 32 -11.82 -11.58 2.02
N GLU A 33 -12.88 -11.88 2.75
CA GLU A 33 -12.92 -11.88 4.22
C GLU A 33 -13.18 -13.30 4.75
N PRO A 34 -12.14 -14.14 4.94
CA PRO A 34 -12.32 -15.50 5.43
C PRO A 34 -12.69 -15.53 6.92
N ASP A 35 -13.65 -16.34 7.31
CA ASP A 35 -14.08 -16.53 8.71
C ASP A 35 -12.94 -16.97 9.64
N SER A 36 -11.97 -17.73 9.13
CA SER A 36 -10.82 -18.23 9.88
C SER A 36 -9.76 -17.19 10.20
N GLY A 37 -9.83 -16.01 9.57
CA GLY A 37 -8.77 -15.00 9.59
C GLY A 37 -7.49 -15.47 8.89
N GLY A 38 -6.82 -14.58 8.20
CA GLY A 38 -5.64 -14.89 7.39
C GLY A 38 -5.98 -15.26 5.96
N ILE A 39 -5.08 -14.92 5.03
CA ILE A 39 -5.29 -15.09 3.60
C ILE A 39 -4.68 -16.41 3.15
N HIS A 40 -5.53 -17.33 2.67
CA HIS A 40 -5.07 -18.53 2.01
C HIS A 40 -4.92 -18.24 0.50
N PRO A 41 -3.71 -18.35 -0.09
CA PRO A 41 -3.45 -17.88 -1.46
C PRO A 41 -4.33 -18.50 -2.55
N ARG A 42 -4.74 -19.75 -2.36
CA ARG A 42 -5.63 -20.45 -3.30
C ARG A 42 -7.07 -19.94 -3.22
N GLU A 43 -7.60 -19.81 -2.02
CA GLU A 43 -8.95 -19.31 -1.80
C GLU A 43 -9.10 -17.85 -2.21
N ALA A 44 -8.07 -17.02 -1.91
CA ALA A 44 -8.00 -15.66 -2.41
C ALA A 44 -8.04 -15.60 -3.94
N ALA A 45 -7.33 -16.51 -4.64
CA ALA A 45 -7.35 -16.54 -6.10
C ALA A 45 -8.67 -17.06 -6.67
N GLU A 46 -9.35 -17.98 -5.98
CA GLU A 46 -10.71 -18.42 -6.32
C GLU A 46 -11.69 -17.23 -6.21
N HIS A 47 -11.64 -16.47 -5.10
CA HIS A 47 -12.40 -15.24 -4.93
C HIS A 47 -12.09 -14.21 -6.05
N MET A 48 -10.83 -13.95 -6.34
CA MET A 48 -10.44 -13.02 -7.42
C MET A 48 -11.02 -13.42 -8.78
N SER A 49 -11.16 -14.73 -9.05
CA SER A 49 -11.69 -15.22 -10.32
C SER A 49 -13.18 -14.95 -10.48
N GLU A 50 -13.89 -14.83 -9.39
CA GLU A 50 -15.33 -14.50 -9.35
C GLU A 50 -15.54 -12.99 -9.26
N ALA A 51 -14.82 -12.32 -8.37
CA ALA A 51 -15.04 -10.90 -8.05
C ALA A 51 -14.49 -9.93 -9.09
N ILE A 52 -13.31 -10.20 -9.72
CA ILE A 52 -12.71 -9.28 -10.70
C ILE A 52 -13.64 -8.99 -11.88
N PRO A 53 -14.31 -9.97 -12.52
CA PRO A 53 -15.27 -9.69 -13.57
C PRO A 53 -16.43 -8.78 -13.12
N GLU A 54 -16.94 -8.96 -11.89
CA GLU A 54 -18.07 -8.21 -11.36
C GLU A 54 -17.71 -6.74 -11.10
N VAL A 55 -16.58 -6.48 -10.41
CA VAL A 55 -16.14 -5.11 -10.13
C VAL A 55 -15.72 -4.37 -11.42
N VAL A 56 -15.13 -5.07 -12.39
CA VAL A 56 -14.80 -4.51 -13.70
C VAL A 56 -16.05 -4.16 -14.49
N ASP A 57 -17.06 -5.03 -14.53
CA ASP A 57 -18.33 -4.79 -15.24
C ASP A 57 -19.06 -3.58 -14.65
N ALA A 58 -19.07 -3.44 -13.32
CA ALA A 58 -19.66 -2.29 -12.65
C ALA A 58 -18.99 -0.97 -13.06
N VAL A 59 -17.65 -0.93 -13.07
CA VAL A 59 -16.89 0.25 -13.48
C VAL A 59 -17.07 0.57 -14.96
N LEU A 60 -17.03 -0.44 -15.84
CA LEU A 60 -17.25 -0.25 -17.28
C LEU A 60 -18.66 0.26 -17.57
N THR A 61 -19.67 -0.31 -16.91
CA THR A 61 -21.07 0.14 -17.05
C THR A 61 -21.22 1.62 -16.66
N ALA A 62 -20.61 2.03 -15.55
CA ALA A 62 -20.62 3.42 -15.11
C ALA A 62 -19.88 4.34 -16.09
N ALA A 63 -18.71 3.90 -16.57
CA ALA A 63 -17.90 4.64 -17.54
C ALA A 63 -18.65 4.86 -18.85
N GLU A 64 -19.28 3.82 -19.41
CA GLU A 64 -20.07 3.92 -20.63
C GLU A 64 -21.29 4.84 -20.48
N ALA A 65 -21.95 4.77 -19.33
CA ALA A 65 -23.12 5.60 -19.05
C ALA A 65 -22.78 7.10 -18.99
N GLU A 66 -21.58 7.44 -18.49
CA GLU A 66 -21.14 8.83 -18.33
C GLU A 66 -20.40 9.36 -19.56
N HIS A 67 -19.56 8.53 -20.20
CA HIS A 67 -18.61 8.96 -21.23
C HIS A 67 -18.81 8.29 -22.60
N GLY A 68 -19.74 7.34 -22.71
CA GLY A 68 -20.00 6.60 -23.95
C GLY A 68 -19.12 5.38 -24.17
N PRO A 69 -19.23 4.70 -25.33
CA PRO A 69 -18.58 3.41 -25.58
C PRO A 69 -17.06 3.46 -25.64
N ASP A 70 -16.47 4.61 -25.95
CA ASP A 70 -15.00 4.81 -26.01
C ASP A 70 -14.49 5.49 -24.72
N ALA A 71 -15.04 5.10 -23.57
CA ALA A 71 -14.77 5.74 -22.29
C ALA A 71 -13.34 5.51 -21.77
N ILE A 72 -12.65 4.45 -22.19
CA ILE A 72 -11.36 4.02 -21.65
C ILE A 72 -10.24 4.28 -22.65
N ASP A 73 -9.19 4.98 -22.19
CA ASP A 73 -8.00 5.32 -22.98
C ASP A 73 -6.81 4.36 -22.69
N ALA A 74 -6.77 3.72 -21.52
CA ALA A 74 -5.76 2.73 -21.17
C ALA A 74 -6.26 1.80 -20.05
N VAL A 75 -5.65 0.60 -19.94
CA VAL A 75 -5.85 -0.35 -18.84
C VAL A 75 -4.58 -0.45 -18.02
N ALA A 76 -4.66 -0.18 -16.72
CA ALA A 76 -3.57 -0.35 -15.77
C ALA A 76 -3.87 -1.52 -14.83
N PHE A 77 -2.85 -2.26 -14.41
CA PHE A 77 -3.04 -3.39 -13.49
C PHE A 77 -1.86 -3.58 -12.54
N SER A 78 -2.12 -4.16 -11.39
CA SER A 78 -1.09 -4.55 -10.44
C SER A 78 -0.25 -5.68 -11.01
N LYS A 79 0.95 -5.35 -11.49
CA LYS A 79 1.92 -6.32 -12.01
C LYS A 79 2.59 -7.11 -10.89
N GLY A 80 2.66 -6.54 -9.69
CA GLY A 80 3.26 -7.05 -8.46
C GLY A 80 3.78 -5.93 -7.57
N PRO A 81 4.33 -6.28 -6.37
CA PRO A 81 4.36 -7.62 -5.79
C PRO A 81 3.00 -8.10 -5.28
N GLY A 82 2.89 -9.39 -4.95
CA GLY A 82 1.65 -9.96 -4.42
C GLY A 82 1.59 -11.48 -4.52
N LEU A 83 0.44 -12.06 -4.16
CA LEU A 83 0.20 -13.48 -4.29
C LEU A 83 0.14 -13.89 -5.77
N GLY A 84 1.06 -14.74 -6.20
CA GLY A 84 1.19 -15.13 -7.61
C GLY A 84 -0.11 -15.66 -8.24
N PRO A 85 -0.92 -16.49 -7.57
CA PRO A 85 -2.22 -16.89 -8.08
C PRO A 85 -3.19 -15.73 -8.34
N CYS A 86 -3.30 -14.78 -7.40
CA CYS A 86 -4.16 -13.58 -7.51
C CYS A 86 -3.67 -12.67 -8.65
N LEU A 87 -2.38 -12.36 -8.69
CA LEU A 87 -1.77 -11.56 -9.75
C LEU A 87 -2.00 -12.13 -11.16
N ARG A 88 -2.02 -13.48 -11.30
CA ARG A 88 -2.33 -14.11 -12.59
C ARG A 88 -3.75 -13.84 -13.04
N THR A 89 -4.72 -13.86 -12.13
CA THR A 89 -6.12 -13.52 -12.43
C THR A 89 -6.22 -12.06 -12.90
N VAL A 90 -5.65 -11.12 -12.15
CA VAL A 90 -5.62 -9.70 -12.49
C VAL A 90 -4.95 -9.45 -13.85
N GLY A 91 -3.73 -10.00 -14.04
CA GLY A 91 -3.00 -9.83 -15.30
C GLY A 91 -3.72 -10.47 -16.51
N THR A 92 -4.51 -11.53 -16.30
CA THR A 92 -5.32 -12.12 -17.39
C THR A 92 -6.50 -11.23 -17.73
N ALA A 93 -7.21 -10.69 -16.74
CA ALA A 93 -8.31 -9.75 -16.95
C ALA A 93 -7.82 -8.48 -17.67
N ALA A 94 -6.71 -7.90 -17.21
CA ALA A 94 -6.15 -6.69 -17.80
C ALA A 94 -5.75 -6.87 -19.27
N ARG A 95 -5.10 -7.99 -19.63
CA ARG A 95 -4.75 -8.31 -21.02
C ARG A 95 -5.96 -8.50 -21.91
N ALA A 96 -6.97 -9.22 -21.40
CA ALA A 96 -8.20 -9.45 -22.14
C ALA A 96 -8.94 -8.13 -22.43
N LEU A 97 -9.02 -7.24 -21.43
CA LEU A 97 -9.66 -5.94 -21.57
C LEU A 97 -8.88 -5.01 -22.49
N ALA A 98 -7.57 -4.86 -22.31
CA ALA A 98 -6.74 -4.03 -23.18
C ALA A 98 -6.83 -4.46 -24.64
N GLY A 99 -6.83 -5.80 -24.89
CA GLY A 99 -6.99 -6.34 -26.24
C GLY A 99 -8.39 -6.20 -26.79
N ALA A 100 -9.44 -6.30 -25.99
CA ALA A 100 -10.83 -6.13 -26.44
C ALA A 100 -11.18 -4.67 -26.73
N LEU A 101 -10.63 -3.75 -25.95
CA LEU A 101 -10.84 -2.29 -26.09
C LEU A 101 -9.86 -1.64 -27.09
N ASP A 102 -8.83 -2.38 -27.53
CA ASP A 102 -7.75 -1.88 -28.39
C ASP A 102 -7.02 -0.66 -27.80
N VAL A 103 -6.70 -0.72 -26.50
CA VAL A 103 -6.05 0.36 -25.74
C VAL A 103 -4.73 -0.11 -25.12
N PRO A 104 -3.81 0.83 -24.82
CA PRO A 104 -2.54 0.52 -24.13
C PRO A 104 -2.72 -0.18 -22.79
N LEU A 105 -1.74 -1.05 -22.46
CA LEU A 105 -1.64 -1.76 -21.18
C LEU A 105 -0.51 -1.17 -20.34
N VAL A 106 -0.75 -0.95 -19.04
CA VAL A 106 0.23 -0.40 -18.08
C VAL A 106 0.41 -1.37 -16.91
N GLY A 107 1.65 -1.75 -16.64
CA GLY A 107 2.00 -2.65 -15.54
C GLY A 107 2.52 -1.90 -14.32
N VAL A 108 1.68 -1.72 -13.30
CA VAL A 108 1.95 -0.89 -12.12
C VAL A 108 2.57 -1.72 -10.99
N ASN A 109 3.56 -1.15 -10.30
CA ASN A 109 4.05 -1.70 -9.04
C ASN A 109 3.13 -1.26 -7.89
N HIS A 110 2.53 -2.23 -7.21
CA HIS A 110 1.57 -2.02 -6.14
C HIS A 110 2.12 -1.16 -4.97
N MET A 111 3.38 -1.39 -4.59
CA MET A 111 4.01 -0.66 -3.48
C MET A 111 4.29 0.80 -3.84
N VAL A 112 4.71 1.04 -5.09
CA VAL A 112 4.90 2.39 -5.62
C VAL A 112 3.56 3.12 -5.72
N ALA A 113 2.48 2.42 -6.10
CA ALA A 113 1.16 3.01 -6.19
C ALA A 113 0.66 3.58 -4.84
N HIS A 114 0.98 2.93 -3.71
CA HIS A 114 0.67 3.47 -2.38
C HIS A 114 1.40 4.78 -2.08
N LEU A 115 2.66 4.93 -2.50
CA LEU A 115 3.38 6.20 -2.36
C LEU A 115 2.79 7.25 -3.29
N GLU A 116 2.61 6.89 -4.55
CA GLU A 116 2.20 7.85 -5.59
C GLU A 116 0.77 8.36 -5.39
N ILE A 117 -0.16 7.53 -4.91
CA ILE A 117 -1.50 8.03 -4.57
C ILE A 117 -1.44 9.05 -3.42
N GLY A 118 -0.58 8.82 -2.43
CA GLY A 118 -0.35 9.78 -1.35
C GLY A 118 0.26 11.08 -1.86
N ARG A 119 1.27 11.02 -2.73
CA ARG A 119 1.88 12.16 -3.39
C ARG A 119 0.86 12.93 -4.22
N HIS A 120 0.08 12.22 -5.04
CA HIS A 120 -0.95 12.82 -5.88
C HIS A 120 -2.02 13.57 -5.05
N ARG A 121 -2.51 12.93 -3.97
CA ARG A 121 -3.58 13.52 -3.13
C ARG A 121 -3.11 14.66 -2.23
N SER A 122 -1.84 14.67 -1.82
CA SER A 122 -1.25 15.74 -1.02
C SER A 122 -0.78 16.93 -1.85
N GLY A 123 -0.43 16.69 -3.11
CA GLY A 123 0.33 17.64 -3.91
C GLY A 123 1.79 17.78 -3.48
N PHE A 124 2.31 16.87 -2.67
CA PHE A 124 3.71 16.83 -2.26
C PHE A 124 4.64 16.55 -3.43
N GLU A 125 5.83 17.10 -3.38
CA GLU A 125 6.79 16.98 -4.47
C GLU A 125 7.61 15.69 -4.35
N ASN A 126 8.19 15.44 -3.16
CA ASN A 126 9.05 14.28 -2.95
C ASN A 126 8.95 13.66 -1.55
N PRO A 127 7.77 13.15 -1.17
CA PRO A 127 7.55 12.63 0.17
C PRO A 127 8.28 11.31 0.43
N VAL A 128 8.65 11.10 1.70
CA VAL A 128 8.83 9.76 2.24
C VAL A 128 7.45 9.16 2.47
N CYS A 129 7.24 7.90 2.13
CA CYS A 129 6.03 7.15 2.41
C CYS A 129 6.29 6.10 3.48
N LEU A 130 5.57 6.16 4.59
CA LEU A 130 5.39 5.05 5.51
C LEU A 130 4.15 4.26 5.06
N ASN A 131 4.35 3.07 4.53
CA ASN A 131 3.25 2.15 4.25
C ASN A 131 3.10 1.15 5.40
N ALA A 132 2.01 1.28 6.17
CA ALA A 132 1.68 0.42 7.30
C ALA A 132 0.44 -0.43 6.94
N SER A 133 0.67 -1.68 6.52
CA SER A 133 -0.38 -2.58 6.07
C SER A 133 -0.49 -3.86 6.89
N GLY A 134 -1.45 -4.71 6.56
CA GLY A 134 -1.63 -6.03 7.17
C GLY A 134 -0.41 -6.91 7.00
N ALA A 135 0.03 -7.10 5.77
CA ALA A 135 1.09 -8.04 5.42
C ALA A 135 2.49 -7.42 5.45
N ASN A 136 2.60 -6.11 5.21
CA ASN A 136 3.87 -5.40 5.09
C ASN A 136 3.89 -4.12 5.95
N ALA A 137 5.09 -3.68 6.30
CA ALA A 137 5.33 -2.32 6.75
C ALA A 137 6.72 -1.91 6.23
N HIS A 138 6.78 -0.78 5.54
CA HIS A 138 8.04 -0.31 4.94
C HIS A 138 8.00 1.20 4.72
N LEU A 139 9.20 1.75 4.60
CA LEU A 139 9.45 3.13 4.25
C LEU A 139 10.00 3.21 2.83
N LEU A 140 9.35 3.98 1.98
CA LEU A 140 9.80 4.27 0.63
C LEU A 140 10.15 5.74 0.49
N GLY A 141 11.18 6.02 -0.30
CA GLY A 141 11.52 7.36 -0.76
C GLY A 141 11.92 7.31 -2.23
N TYR A 142 11.84 8.44 -2.90
CA TYR A 142 12.32 8.60 -4.27
C TYR A 142 13.64 9.38 -4.26
N HIS A 143 14.68 8.83 -4.89
CA HIS A 143 16.00 9.46 -4.97
C HIS A 143 16.76 8.97 -6.20
N ASP A 144 17.39 9.89 -6.91
CA ASP A 144 18.17 9.62 -8.12
C ASP A 144 17.42 8.77 -9.17
N GLY A 145 16.20 9.19 -9.54
CA GLY A 145 15.42 8.54 -10.58
C GLY A 145 14.84 7.17 -10.19
N ARG A 146 14.87 6.80 -8.91
CA ARG A 146 14.40 5.49 -8.44
C ARG A 146 13.73 5.55 -7.08
N TYR A 147 12.77 4.67 -6.87
CA TYR A 147 12.27 4.40 -5.52
C TYR A 147 13.30 3.59 -4.73
N ARG A 148 13.38 3.90 -3.43
CA ARG A 148 14.28 3.22 -2.50
C ARG A 148 13.50 2.72 -1.30
N VAL A 149 13.69 1.48 -0.94
CA VAL A 149 13.24 0.96 0.36
C VAL A 149 14.25 1.46 1.39
N LEU A 150 13.82 2.37 2.25
CA LEU A 150 14.64 2.98 3.30
C LEU A 150 14.69 2.09 4.55
N GLY A 151 13.61 1.36 4.83
CA GLY A 151 13.49 0.42 5.92
C GLY A 151 12.25 -0.44 5.76
N GLU A 152 12.25 -1.62 6.35
CA GLU A 152 11.14 -2.56 6.26
C GLU A 152 11.01 -3.42 7.53
N THR A 153 9.86 -4.05 7.71
CA THR A 153 9.69 -5.03 8.79
C THR A 153 10.59 -6.25 8.58
N MET A 154 11.22 -6.71 9.66
CA MET A 154 12.06 -7.90 9.62
C MET A 154 11.27 -9.22 9.71
N ASP A 155 9.97 -9.15 9.97
CA ASP A 155 9.15 -10.36 10.18
C ASP A 155 7.71 -10.22 9.67
N ALA A 156 6.80 -9.60 10.40
CA ALA A 156 5.39 -9.48 10.04
C ALA A 156 5.01 -8.02 9.79
N GLY A 157 3.97 -7.80 8.97
CA GLY A 157 3.35 -6.49 8.88
C GLY A 157 2.62 -6.13 10.17
N VAL A 158 2.38 -4.83 10.36
CA VAL A 158 1.73 -4.28 11.56
C VAL A 158 0.36 -4.91 11.81
N GLY A 159 -0.49 -4.96 10.78
CA GLY A 159 -1.83 -5.51 10.93
C GLY A 159 -1.81 -6.99 11.29
N ASN A 160 -0.94 -7.79 10.66
CA ASN A 160 -0.80 -9.21 10.99
C ASN A 160 -0.30 -9.44 12.43
N ALA A 161 0.58 -8.57 12.94
CA ALA A 161 1.05 -8.62 14.32
C ALA A 161 -0.09 -8.33 15.31
N ILE A 162 -0.91 -7.33 15.03
CA ILE A 162 -2.12 -7.00 15.79
C ILE A 162 -3.15 -8.14 15.70
N ASP A 163 -3.42 -8.66 14.51
CA ASP A 163 -4.37 -9.75 14.29
C ASP A 163 -3.94 -11.06 14.98
N LYS A 164 -2.63 -11.29 15.13
CA LYS A 164 -2.12 -12.44 15.89
C LYS A 164 -2.50 -12.34 17.36
N PHE A 165 -2.37 -11.16 17.98
CA PHE A 165 -2.82 -10.91 19.34
C PHE A 165 -4.34 -11.03 19.47
N THR A 166 -5.10 -10.38 18.60
CA THR A 166 -6.56 -10.41 18.69
C THR A 166 -7.17 -11.80 18.51
N ARG A 167 -6.58 -12.64 17.66
CA ARG A 167 -6.95 -14.07 17.58
C ARG A 167 -6.66 -14.83 18.88
N HIS A 168 -5.57 -14.52 19.55
CA HIS A 168 -5.22 -15.15 20.83
C HIS A 168 -6.25 -14.84 21.91
N VAL A 169 -6.72 -13.59 21.96
CA VAL A 169 -7.80 -13.19 22.90
C VAL A 169 -9.21 -13.58 22.44
N GLY A 170 -9.34 -14.28 21.31
CA GLY A 170 -10.63 -14.80 20.80
C GLY A 170 -11.44 -13.79 20.01
N TRP A 171 -10.83 -12.73 19.50
CA TRP A 171 -11.53 -11.74 18.66
C TRP A 171 -11.44 -12.10 17.17
N ASN A 172 -12.54 -11.84 16.44
CA ASN A 172 -12.58 -12.05 14.99
C ASN A 172 -11.80 -10.97 14.24
N HIS A 173 -11.31 -11.34 13.06
CA HIS A 173 -10.71 -10.38 12.11
C HIS A 173 -11.78 -9.37 11.59
N PRO A 174 -11.42 -8.10 11.30
CA PRO A 174 -10.12 -7.46 11.55
C PRO A 174 -9.91 -7.05 13.01
N GLY A 175 -8.68 -7.27 13.50
CA GLY A 175 -8.32 -6.97 14.88
C GLY A 175 -8.00 -5.50 15.14
N GLY A 176 -7.46 -4.79 14.16
CA GLY A 176 -7.00 -3.40 14.29
C GLY A 176 -8.04 -2.46 14.92
N PRO A 177 -9.26 -2.34 14.37
CA PRO A 177 -10.31 -1.48 14.96
C PRO A 177 -10.71 -1.86 16.39
N LYS A 178 -10.62 -3.14 16.75
CA LYS A 178 -10.93 -3.62 18.11
C LYS A 178 -9.83 -3.24 19.09
N VAL A 179 -8.57 -3.36 18.70
CA VAL A 179 -7.44 -2.88 19.50
C VAL A 179 -7.52 -1.37 19.69
N GLU A 180 -7.84 -0.62 18.64
CA GLU A 180 -8.02 0.83 18.71
C GLU A 180 -9.13 1.23 19.70
N ALA A 181 -10.30 0.58 19.63
CA ALA A 181 -11.40 0.83 20.54
C ALA A 181 -11.04 0.50 22.00
N ALA A 182 -10.46 -0.67 22.26
CA ALA A 182 -10.04 -1.08 23.60
C ALA A 182 -8.91 -0.17 24.15
N ALA A 183 -7.98 0.24 23.31
CA ALA A 183 -6.93 1.19 23.68
C ALA A 183 -7.50 2.57 24.05
N ALA A 184 -8.54 3.03 23.33
CA ALA A 184 -9.23 4.28 23.63
C ALA A 184 -9.98 4.22 24.98
N GLU A 185 -10.60 3.08 25.31
CA GLU A 185 -11.22 2.84 26.62
C GLU A 185 -10.18 2.92 27.74
N ALA A 186 -9.06 2.22 27.60
CA ALA A 186 -7.96 2.29 28.57
C ALA A 186 -7.41 3.72 28.72
N ALA A 187 -7.22 4.43 27.60
CA ALA A 187 -6.72 5.81 27.62
C ALA A 187 -7.64 6.77 28.41
N ALA A 188 -8.96 6.58 28.34
CA ALA A 188 -9.93 7.43 29.03
C ALA A 188 -9.91 7.27 30.56
N GLU A 189 -9.50 6.09 31.06
CA GLU A 189 -9.45 5.75 32.48
C GLU A 189 -8.05 5.88 33.09
N ARG A 190 -7.02 6.04 32.25
CA ARG A 190 -5.61 6.01 32.63
C ARG A 190 -5.15 7.33 33.22
N GLU A 191 -4.39 7.23 34.32
CA GLU A 191 -3.67 8.39 34.83
C GLU A 191 -2.59 8.85 33.85
N PRO A 192 -2.36 10.18 33.70
CA PRO A 192 -1.43 10.71 32.69
C PRO A 192 0.01 10.18 32.80
N ASP A 193 0.47 9.85 34.00
CA ASP A 193 1.81 9.39 34.30
C ASP A 193 1.91 7.85 34.48
N ALA A 194 0.84 7.11 34.18
CA ALA A 194 0.86 5.66 34.30
C ALA A 194 1.84 5.03 33.29
N GLU A 195 2.70 4.14 33.78
CA GLU A 195 3.68 3.46 32.94
C GLU A 195 2.99 2.48 31.97
N LEU A 196 3.50 2.38 30.74
CA LEU A 196 3.11 1.34 29.78
C LEU A 196 3.58 -0.03 30.27
N LEU A 197 2.93 -1.10 29.81
CA LEU A 197 3.45 -2.44 29.98
C LEU A 197 4.84 -2.54 29.34
N ASP A 198 5.74 -3.27 30.02
CA ASP A 198 7.09 -3.54 29.51
C ASP A 198 7.03 -4.53 28.33
N LEU A 199 6.76 -4.02 27.13
CA LEU A 199 6.70 -4.79 25.89
C LEU A 199 7.98 -4.57 25.08
N PRO A 200 8.44 -5.59 24.32
CA PRO A 200 9.62 -5.45 23.48
C PRO A 200 9.51 -4.31 22.46
N TYR A 201 10.54 -3.47 22.40
CA TYR A 201 10.69 -2.38 21.44
C TYR A 201 11.89 -2.69 20.54
N VAL A 202 11.64 -3.07 19.28
CA VAL A 202 12.68 -3.58 18.38
C VAL A 202 12.78 -2.76 17.12
N VAL A 203 13.68 -1.78 17.13
CA VAL A 203 14.11 -1.00 15.96
C VAL A 203 15.62 -1.19 15.78
N LYS A 204 16.04 -1.58 14.58
CA LYS A 204 17.44 -1.80 14.21
C LYS A 204 17.79 -1.00 12.96
N GLY A 205 18.38 0.17 13.17
CA GLY A 205 18.61 1.12 12.08
C GLY A 205 17.30 1.67 11.55
N MET A 206 16.92 1.27 10.35
CA MET A 206 15.66 1.64 9.69
C MET A 206 14.64 0.51 9.69
N ASP A 207 15.05 -0.70 10.13
CA ASP A 207 14.19 -1.87 10.16
C ASP A 207 13.59 -2.09 11.55
N PHE A 208 12.47 -2.79 11.61
CA PHE A 208 11.71 -3.02 12.84
C PHE A 208 11.07 -4.42 12.85
N SER A 209 10.72 -4.91 14.04
CA SER A 209 10.12 -6.24 14.25
C SER A 209 8.94 -6.18 15.18
N PHE A 210 7.87 -6.90 14.83
CA PHE A 210 6.64 -6.98 15.61
C PHE A 210 6.36 -8.35 16.22
N SER A 211 7.12 -9.40 15.86
CA SER A 211 6.87 -10.75 16.38
C SER A 211 7.07 -10.86 17.88
N GLY A 212 8.10 -10.20 18.41
CA GLY A 212 8.40 -10.19 19.84
C GLY A 212 7.30 -9.53 20.68
N ILE A 213 6.85 -8.35 20.24
CA ILE A 213 5.83 -7.61 20.97
C ILE A 213 4.47 -8.32 20.96
N SER A 214 4.09 -8.97 19.85
CA SER A 214 2.86 -9.76 19.78
C SER A 214 2.88 -10.96 20.71
N SER A 215 4.06 -11.61 20.86
CA SER A 215 4.21 -12.73 21.80
C SER A 215 4.14 -12.27 23.24
N ALA A 216 4.81 -11.15 23.60
CA ALA A 216 4.74 -10.58 24.94
C ALA A 216 3.32 -10.10 25.31
N ALA A 217 2.57 -9.57 24.34
CA ALA A 217 1.16 -9.21 24.55
C ALA A 217 0.29 -10.45 24.85
N ASN A 218 0.52 -11.58 24.15
CA ASN A 218 -0.17 -12.84 24.42
C ASN A 218 0.17 -13.35 25.84
N ASP A 219 1.45 -13.35 26.23
CA ASP A 219 1.90 -13.79 27.55
C ASP A 219 1.25 -12.91 28.66
N ALA A 220 1.19 -11.59 28.47
CA ALA A 220 0.55 -10.68 29.41
C ALA A 220 -0.96 -10.98 29.56
N PHE A 221 -1.65 -11.34 28.47
CA PHE A 221 -3.07 -11.74 28.51
C PHE A 221 -3.24 -13.05 29.28
N ASP A 222 -2.39 -14.05 29.04
CA ASP A 222 -2.41 -15.35 29.73
C ASP A 222 -2.08 -15.18 31.23
N ASP A 223 -1.29 -14.16 31.61
CA ASP A 223 -0.99 -13.78 32.99
C ASP A 223 -2.12 -12.98 33.67
N GLY A 224 -3.20 -12.66 32.93
CA GLY A 224 -4.41 -12.03 33.46
C GLY A 224 -4.36 -10.49 33.48
N VAL A 225 -3.49 -9.85 32.71
CA VAL A 225 -3.51 -8.40 32.51
C VAL A 225 -4.79 -8.00 31.73
N PRO A 226 -5.51 -6.92 32.11
CA PRO A 226 -6.67 -6.46 31.38
C PRO A 226 -6.38 -6.23 29.89
N VAL A 227 -7.26 -6.71 29.02
CA VAL A 227 -7.04 -6.68 27.56
C VAL A 227 -6.97 -5.24 27.03
N GLU A 228 -7.70 -4.31 27.62
CA GLU A 228 -7.71 -2.89 27.27
C GLU A 228 -6.32 -2.26 27.53
N GLU A 229 -5.70 -2.61 28.65
CA GLU A 229 -4.36 -2.13 29.02
C GLU A 229 -3.27 -2.72 28.09
N ILE A 230 -3.43 -3.99 27.70
CA ILE A 230 -2.55 -4.61 26.71
C ILE A 230 -2.71 -3.93 25.35
N CYS A 231 -3.95 -3.70 24.90
CA CYS A 231 -4.24 -3.02 23.63
C CYS A 231 -3.63 -1.62 23.59
N PHE A 232 -3.78 -0.85 24.68
CA PHE A 232 -3.18 0.48 24.79
C PHE A 232 -1.66 0.42 24.68
N SER A 233 -1.02 -0.39 25.51
CA SER A 233 0.45 -0.50 25.52
C SER A 233 1.00 -1.04 24.20
N LEU A 234 0.35 -2.04 23.61
CA LEU A 234 0.72 -2.61 22.30
C LEU A 234 0.65 -1.54 21.19
N GLN A 235 -0.45 -0.78 21.15
CA GLN A 235 -0.64 0.30 20.18
C GLN A 235 0.43 1.38 20.31
N GLU A 236 0.66 1.88 21.52
CA GLU A 236 1.65 2.93 21.78
C GLU A 236 3.07 2.49 21.39
N HIS A 237 3.50 1.26 21.72
CA HIS A 237 4.82 0.76 21.36
C HIS A 237 4.98 0.59 19.85
N VAL A 238 4.00 -0.04 19.19
CA VAL A 238 4.05 -0.30 17.74
C VAL A 238 4.09 1.02 16.97
N PHE A 239 3.25 1.99 17.34
CA PHE A 239 3.20 3.27 16.64
C PHE A 239 4.40 4.17 16.98
N ALA A 240 4.98 4.05 18.18
CA ALA A 240 6.23 4.71 18.50
C ALA A 240 7.38 4.18 17.63
N MET A 241 7.49 2.86 17.43
CA MET A 241 8.48 2.29 16.50
C MET A 241 8.32 2.81 15.08
N LEU A 242 7.08 2.86 14.54
CA LEU A 242 6.81 3.40 13.22
C LEU A 242 7.13 4.89 13.11
N THR A 243 6.78 5.66 14.14
CA THR A 243 7.05 7.11 14.19
C THR A 243 8.56 7.37 14.25
N GLU A 244 9.30 6.59 15.03
CA GLU A 244 10.77 6.70 15.14
C GLU A 244 11.45 6.43 13.80
N VAL A 245 11.08 5.38 13.09
CA VAL A 245 11.70 5.06 11.79
C VAL A 245 11.28 6.07 10.71
N ALA A 246 10.06 6.60 10.75
CA ALA A 246 9.62 7.67 9.87
C ALA A 246 10.44 8.96 10.10
N GLU A 247 10.66 9.32 11.36
CA GLU A 247 11.51 10.44 11.75
C GLU A 247 12.96 10.27 11.23
N ARG A 248 13.52 9.07 11.41
CA ARG A 248 14.86 8.74 10.90
C ARG A 248 14.92 8.81 9.37
N ALA A 249 13.87 8.37 8.67
CA ALA A 249 13.81 8.44 7.21
C ALA A 249 13.80 9.87 6.70
N LEU A 250 13.00 10.75 7.31
CA LEU A 250 13.02 12.19 7.01
C LEU A 250 14.41 12.80 7.28
N SER A 251 15.02 12.45 8.42
CA SER A 251 16.37 12.92 8.75
C SER A 251 17.45 12.43 7.76
N LEU A 252 17.36 11.14 7.35
CA LEU A 252 18.34 10.52 6.47
C LEU A 252 18.26 11.09 5.04
N THR A 253 17.05 11.30 4.54
CA THR A 253 16.79 11.76 3.18
C THR A 253 16.84 13.29 3.05
N GLY A 254 16.66 14.00 4.16
CA GLY A 254 16.48 15.45 4.16
C GLY A 254 15.11 15.88 3.63
N ALA A 255 14.15 14.94 3.51
CA ALA A 255 12.79 15.26 3.12
C ALA A 255 12.03 15.95 4.27
N ASP A 256 11.12 16.82 3.91
CA ASP A 256 10.24 17.57 4.79
C ASP A 256 8.75 17.24 4.54
N GLU A 257 8.49 16.16 3.82
CA GLU A 257 7.15 15.69 3.48
C GLU A 257 7.01 14.19 3.84
N LEU A 258 5.97 13.83 4.58
CA LEU A 258 5.64 12.45 4.95
C LEU A 258 4.23 12.08 4.50
N VAL A 259 4.11 10.98 3.76
CA VAL A 259 2.84 10.36 3.42
C VAL A 259 2.66 9.07 4.21
N LEU A 260 1.47 8.84 4.74
CA LEU A 260 1.08 7.59 5.39
C LEU A 260 0.14 6.79 4.47
N GLY A 261 0.49 5.55 4.17
CA GLY A 261 -0.30 4.61 3.37
C GLY A 261 -0.55 3.29 4.10
N GLY A 262 -1.34 2.41 3.48
CA GLY A 262 -1.70 1.11 4.01
C GLY A 262 -2.92 1.13 4.93
N GLY A 263 -3.51 -0.05 5.18
CA GLY A 263 -4.76 -0.17 5.94
C GLY A 263 -4.68 0.28 7.40
N VAL A 264 -3.51 0.13 8.04
CA VAL A 264 -3.28 0.59 9.44
C VAL A 264 -3.23 2.11 9.53
N ALA A 265 -3.01 2.80 8.43
CA ALA A 265 -3.09 4.26 8.32
C ALA A 265 -4.47 4.85 8.64
N GLN A 266 -5.51 4.03 8.76
CA GLN A 266 -6.82 4.46 9.21
C GLN A 266 -6.90 4.71 10.72
N ASN A 267 -5.94 4.19 11.50
CA ASN A 267 -5.90 4.37 12.94
C ASN A 267 -5.56 5.83 13.30
N ASP A 268 -6.44 6.47 14.08
CA ASP A 268 -6.32 7.88 14.41
C ASP A 268 -5.09 8.16 15.30
N ARG A 269 -4.73 7.23 16.20
CA ARG A 269 -3.57 7.40 17.07
C ARG A 269 -2.26 7.41 16.29
N LEU A 270 -2.10 6.53 15.31
CA LEU A 270 -0.93 6.55 14.43
C LEU A 270 -0.81 7.86 13.66
N ARG A 271 -1.92 8.35 13.12
CA ARG A 271 -1.97 9.65 12.44
C ARG A 271 -1.57 10.80 13.33
N GLU A 272 -2.10 10.83 14.57
CA GLU A 272 -1.79 11.85 15.57
C GLU A 272 -0.28 11.86 15.90
N MET A 273 0.32 10.69 16.15
CA MET A 273 1.74 10.56 16.48
C MET A 273 2.63 11.06 15.34
N LEU A 274 2.34 10.65 14.10
CA LEU A 274 3.09 11.08 12.92
C LEU A 274 2.91 12.57 12.64
N ALA A 275 1.69 13.10 12.74
CA ALA A 275 1.43 14.53 12.58
C ALA A 275 2.19 15.37 13.62
N THR A 276 2.19 14.92 14.89
CA THR A 276 2.92 15.59 15.98
C THR A 276 4.44 15.57 15.73
N MET A 277 4.97 14.44 15.29
CA MET A 277 6.39 14.29 14.95
C MET A 277 6.76 15.22 13.79
N CYS A 278 5.98 15.22 12.71
CA CYS A 278 6.22 16.09 11.55
C CYS A 278 6.16 17.57 11.95
N ALA A 279 5.14 17.99 12.68
CA ALA A 279 5.02 19.38 13.18
C ALA A 279 6.22 19.80 14.04
N SER A 280 6.73 18.89 14.89
CA SER A 280 7.91 19.15 15.73
C SER A 280 9.20 19.31 14.94
N ARG A 281 9.27 18.73 13.74
CA ARG A 281 10.40 18.85 12.81
C ARG A 281 10.27 20.01 11.81
N GLY A 282 9.09 20.60 11.68
CA GLY A 282 8.74 21.52 10.60
C GLY A 282 8.56 20.80 9.25
N ALA A 283 8.11 19.55 9.28
CA ALA A 283 7.75 18.75 8.11
C ALA A 283 6.24 18.70 7.94
N ASP A 284 5.80 18.47 6.70
CA ASP A 284 4.39 18.31 6.36
C ASP A 284 3.98 16.83 6.41
N PHE A 285 2.74 16.57 6.85
CA PHE A 285 2.17 15.24 6.96
C PHE A 285 0.86 15.11 6.19
N HIS A 286 0.71 14.03 5.43
CA HIS A 286 -0.54 13.71 4.75
C HIS A 286 -0.87 12.21 4.84
N ALA A 287 -2.15 11.92 5.10
CA ALA A 287 -2.74 10.59 4.92
C ALA A 287 -3.91 10.74 3.95
N PRO A 288 -3.92 10.02 2.83
CA PRO A 288 -5.02 10.07 1.86
C PRO A 288 -6.37 9.69 2.48
N GLU A 289 -7.44 9.93 1.73
CA GLU A 289 -8.79 9.54 2.12
C GLU A 289 -8.87 8.02 2.37
N PRO A 290 -9.70 7.55 3.30
CA PRO A 290 -9.78 6.13 3.70
C PRO A 290 -9.93 5.15 2.53
N ARG A 291 -10.60 5.56 1.44
CA ARG A 291 -10.78 4.75 0.23
C ARG A 291 -9.48 4.41 -0.50
N PHE A 292 -8.40 5.18 -0.28
CA PHE A 292 -7.08 4.97 -0.89
C PHE A 292 -6.08 4.31 0.07
N LEU A 293 -6.40 4.14 1.36
CA LEU A 293 -5.47 3.59 2.34
C LEU A 293 -5.36 2.07 2.32
N ARG A 294 -6.43 1.37 1.89
CA ARG A 294 -6.40 -0.08 1.65
C ARG A 294 -5.97 -0.37 0.22
N ASP A 295 -5.71 -1.64 -0.08
CA ASP A 295 -5.49 -2.08 -1.45
C ASP A 295 -6.74 -1.76 -2.29
N ASN A 296 -6.55 -0.99 -3.35
CA ASN A 296 -7.64 -0.54 -4.22
C ASN A 296 -7.13 -0.22 -5.63
N ALA A 297 -8.01 -0.35 -6.61
CA ALA A 297 -7.66 -0.07 -8.00
C ALA A 297 -7.52 1.44 -8.31
N GLY A 298 -8.01 2.33 -7.44
CA GLY A 298 -7.87 3.77 -7.63
C GLY A 298 -6.40 4.21 -7.67
N MET A 299 -5.56 3.69 -6.76
CA MET A 299 -4.12 3.98 -6.76
C MET A 299 -3.42 3.43 -8.03
N ILE A 300 -3.91 2.31 -8.55
CA ILE A 300 -3.40 1.71 -9.79
C ILE A 300 -3.80 2.53 -11.01
N ALA A 301 -5.05 3.03 -11.05
CA ALA A 301 -5.55 3.85 -12.14
C ALA A 301 -4.85 5.21 -12.19
N VAL A 302 -4.66 5.87 -11.05
CA VAL A 302 -3.99 7.18 -10.95
C VAL A 302 -2.54 7.07 -11.40
N LEU A 303 -1.75 6.17 -10.83
CA LEU A 303 -0.36 5.97 -11.24
C LEU A 303 -0.28 5.48 -12.70
N GLY A 304 -1.19 4.58 -13.11
CA GLY A 304 -1.28 4.10 -14.47
C GLY A 304 -1.52 5.21 -15.49
N ALA A 305 -2.26 6.25 -15.11
CA ALA A 305 -2.49 7.42 -15.98
C ALA A 305 -1.21 8.28 -16.11
N GLU A 306 -0.47 8.51 -15.02
CA GLU A 306 0.81 9.21 -15.08
C GLU A 306 1.83 8.44 -15.96
N MET A 307 1.92 7.12 -15.78
CA MET A 307 2.78 6.22 -16.59
C MET A 307 2.38 6.23 -18.06
N ALA A 308 1.09 6.08 -18.38
CA ALA A 308 0.59 6.11 -19.76
C ALA A 308 0.86 7.45 -20.44
N ALA A 309 0.66 8.57 -19.73
CA ALA A 309 0.95 9.91 -20.23
C ALA A 309 2.45 10.10 -20.54
N ALA A 310 3.32 9.45 -19.79
CA ALA A 310 4.78 9.42 -20.05
C ALA A 310 5.18 8.43 -21.14
N GLY A 311 4.22 7.65 -21.70
CA GLY A 311 4.50 6.62 -22.70
C GLY A 311 5.02 5.29 -22.11
N ASP A 312 4.97 5.11 -20.81
CA ASP A 312 5.39 3.90 -20.10
C ASP A 312 4.28 2.84 -20.17
N THR A 313 4.15 2.25 -21.34
CA THR A 313 3.19 1.17 -21.65
C THR A 313 3.93 -0.12 -21.99
N ILE A 314 3.26 -1.25 -21.83
CA ILE A 314 3.85 -2.57 -22.10
C ILE A 314 3.01 -3.33 -23.13
N SER A 315 3.68 -4.17 -23.92
CA SER A 315 2.98 -5.13 -24.77
C SER A 315 2.41 -6.30 -23.96
N ILE A 316 1.45 -7.03 -24.55
CA ILE A 316 0.89 -8.23 -23.92
C ILE A 316 2.01 -9.25 -23.62
N ASP A 317 3.01 -9.39 -24.48
CA ASP A 317 4.12 -10.34 -24.31
C ASP A 317 5.04 -9.94 -23.13
N GLU A 318 5.13 -8.65 -22.78
CA GLU A 318 5.94 -8.11 -21.68
C GLU A 318 5.15 -7.98 -20.36
N SER A 319 3.87 -8.31 -20.38
CA SER A 319 2.95 -8.11 -19.27
C SER A 319 2.95 -9.25 -18.23
N ALA A 320 4.00 -10.09 -18.20
CA ALA A 320 4.14 -11.11 -17.17
C ALA A 320 4.12 -10.48 -15.77
N ILE A 321 3.33 -11.08 -14.87
CA ILE A 321 3.27 -10.67 -13.45
C ILE A 321 4.57 -11.05 -12.75
N ASP A 322 4.92 -10.26 -11.72
CA ASP A 322 6.08 -10.55 -10.87
C ASP A 322 5.68 -10.49 -9.39
N PRO A 323 5.51 -11.65 -8.72
CA PRO A 323 5.15 -11.71 -7.31
C PRO A 323 6.16 -11.04 -6.36
N ASN A 324 7.39 -10.83 -6.84
CA ASN A 324 8.50 -10.26 -6.08
C ASN A 324 8.97 -8.91 -6.63
N PHE A 325 8.14 -8.22 -7.42
CA PHE A 325 8.47 -6.97 -8.07
C PHE A 325 8.79 -5.87 -7.03
N ARG A 326 10.07 -5.60 -6.83
CA ARG A 326 10.52 -4.62 -5.84
C ARG A 326 10.36 -3.18 -6.34
N PRO A 327 10.07 -2.20 -5.47
CA PRO A 327 9.98 -0.79 -5.84
C PRO A 327 11.25 -0.23 -6.49
N ASP A 328 12.44 -0.68 -6.06
CA ASP A 328 13.73 -0.25 -6.60
C ASP A 328 14.06 -0.79 -8.00
N GLN A 329 13.24 -1.71 -8.53
CA GLN A 329 13.31 -2.22 -9.89
C GLN A 329 12.44 -1.43 -10.87
N VAL A 330 11.57 -0.53 -10.36
CA VAL A 330 10.65 0.23 -11.20
C VAL A 330 11.42 1.33 -11.95
N PRO A 331 11.43 1.33 -13.29
CA PRO A 331 11.90 2.49 -14.03
C PRO A 331 10.89 3.63 -13.84
N VAL A 332 11.38 4.83 -13.53
CA VAL A 332 10.52 6.00 -13.34
C VAL A 332 10.65 6.91 -14.54
N THR A 333 9.56 7.09 -15.27
CA THR A 333 9.50 7.87 -16.51
C THR A 333 8.53 9.05 -16.40
N TRP A 334 7.69 9.07 -15.38
CA TRP A 334 6.56 9.99 -15.22
C TRP A 334 6.82 11.16 -14.28
N ARG A 335 7.95 11.19 -13.56
CA ARG A 335 8.33 12.33 -12.73
C ARG A 335 9.12 13.34 -13.54
N ASP A 336 8.72 14.60 -13.50
CA ASP A 336 9.36 15.70 -14.22
C ASP A 336 10.81 15.88 -13.77
N GLY A 337 11.74 15.93 -14.74
CA GLY A 337 13.17 16.14 -14.54
C GLY A 337 14.07 14.93 -14.77
N ASP A 338 13.57 13.70 -14.73
CA ASP A 338 14.39 12.47 -14.81
C ASP A 338 14.41 11.78 -16.19
N ALA A 339 13.70 12.32 -17.17
CA ALA A 339 13.70 11.79 -18.56
C ALA A 339 15.11 11.65 -19.18
N SER A 340 16.12 12.38 -18.65
CA SER A 340 17.51 12.31 -19.12
C SER A 340 18.26 11.05 -18.64
N ILE A 341 17.86 10.45 -17.50
CA ILE A 341 18.55 9.28 -16.94
C ILE A 341 18.05 7.98 -17.60
N ALA A 342 16.75 7.87 -17.81
CA ALA A 342 16.16 6.71 -18.49
C ALA A 342 16.66 6.57 -19.94
N ALA A 343 16.82 7.69 -20.66
CA ALA A 343 17.39 7.71 -22.00
C ALA A 343 18.87 7.28 -22.05
N ALA A 344 19.65 7.57 -21.01
CA ALA A 344 21.06 7.20 -20.92
C ALA A 344 21.27 5.70 -20.63
N GLU A 345 20.35 5.06 -19.90
CA GLU A 345 20.44 3.61 -19.61
C GLU A 345 19.91 2.75 -20.76
N SER A 346 18.90 3.19 -21.51
CA SER A 346 18.44 2.50 -22.71
C SER A 346 19.47 2.51 -23.86
N GLY A 347 20.25 3.59 -23.98
CA GLY A 347 21.35 3.70 -24.94
C GLY A 347 22.54 2.76 -24.64
N ARG A 348 22.78 2.41 -23.38
CA ARG A 348 23.89 1.51 -22.97
C ARG A 348 23.59 0.03 -23.16
N ARG A 349 22.33 -0.38 -23.25
CA ARG A 349 21.93 -1.79 -23.50
C ARG A 349 21.98 -2.15 -24.98
N GLY A 350 21.98 -1.18 -25.89
CA GLY A 350 22.06 -1.39 -27.34
C GLY A 350 23.48 -1.59 -27.90
N GLU A 351 24.54 -1.23 -27.18
CA GLU A 351 25.92 -1.29 -27.68
C GLU A 351 26.72 -2.51 -27.17
N GLY A 352 26.13 -3.36 -26.32
CA GLY A 352 26.84 -4.51 -25.68
C GLY A 352 26.79 -5.84 -26.43
N ASP A 353 25.99 -5.98 -27.48
CA ASP A 353 25.73 -7.30 -28.13
C ASP A 353 26.24 -7.45 -29.57
N ALA A 354 27.14 -6.56 -30.00
CA ALA A 354 27.69 -6.59 -31.38
C ALA A 354 29.12 -7.15 -31.49
N ASP A 355 29.73 -7.64 -30.39
CA ASP A 355 31.07 -8.20 -30.42
C ASP A 355 31.26 -9.40 -29.47
N ARG A 356 30.59 -10.53 -29.75
CA ARG A 356 31.05 -11.86 -29.31
C ARG A 356 30.47 -12.96 -30.20
#